data_f96d7aaf1feee1b78bac4120393600a4
#
_entry.id   f96d7aaf1feee1b78bac4120393600a4
#
_cell.length_a   1.000
_cell.length_b   1.000
_cell.length_c   1.000
_cell.angle_alpha   90.00
_cell.angle_beta   90.00
_cell.angle_gamma   90.00
#
_symmetry.space_group_name_H-M   'P 1'
#
loop_
_entity.id
_entity.type
_entity.pdbx_description
1 polymer ?
#
loop_
_entity_poly.entity_id
_entity_poly.type
_entity_poly.pdbx_seq_one_letter_code
_entity_poly.pdbx_strand_id
1 'polypeptide(L)'
;MLRKRRIWIGLAIVSLAALAALCAAGGVMLCETSLHVPRKLPPATPSGIAPHWRPVEMTARDGAVLKAWLLSPATANGDCVMTLHGIADSRTGTAGLARLFVENHYTVLMPDSRAHGEGGGAIATYGLLEACDVHQWVDWLIASERPRNIFAMGESLGAAVLLQSLAVEPRFRAVVAESPFANLKDIAEYRVARMLPVPRWLAYTAAKPMVWSGFLYARRKYGVDFRGASPEDAIGSSSTPILLIHGLADTNTPPRHSQIIASKGPRNTTLWLVPGARHTEAFGAAPEEFRHRVLNWLSDHAR
;
A
#
# COMPACT_ATOMS: atom_id res chain seq x y z
N MET A 1 -41.66 -2.84 41.82
CA MET A 1 -40.66 -3.52 41.00
C MET A 1 -40.66 -3.07 39.52
N LEU A 2 -41.78 -2.96 38.85
CA LEU A 2 -41.89 -2.58 37.42
C LEU A 2 -41.31 -1.20 37.05
N ARG A 3 -41.49 -0.17 37.93
CA ARG A 3 -40.95 1.18 37.70
C ARG A 3 -39.44 1.23 37.74
N LYS A 4 -38.77 0.52 38.65
CA LYS A 4 -37.31 0.41 38.73
C LYS A 4 -36.77 -0.31 37.50
N ARG A 5 -37.40 -1.39 37.05
CA ARG A 5 -37.01 -2.13 35.82
C ARG A 5 -37.08 -1.25 34.57
N ARG A 6 -38.12 -0.44 34.43
CA ARG A 6 -38.25 0.52 33.28
C ARG A 6 -37.15 1.57 33.29
N ILE A 7 -36.76 2.08 34.46
CA ILE A 7 -35.65 3.05 34.60
C ILE A 7 -34.32 2.39 34.16
N TRP A 8 -34.03 1.18 34.63
CA TRP A 8 -32.80 0.47 34.25
C TRP A 8 -32.77 0.14 32.73
N ILE A 9 -33.88 -0.24 32.14
CA ILE A 9 -33.99 -0.44 30.69
C ILE A 9 -33.76 0.87 29.94
N GLY A 10 -34.34 1.98 30.40
CA GLY A 10 -34.13 3.28 29.81
C GLY A 10 -32.66 3.72 29.83
N LEU A 11 -32.00 3.55 30.99
CA LEU A 11 -30.57 3.85 31.16
C LEU A 11 -29.71 2.97 30.27
N ALA A 12 -30.00 1.68 30.15
CA ALA A 12 -29.25 0.77 29.25
C ALA A 12 -29.40 1.18 27.78
N ILE A 13 -30.59 1.56 27.35
CA ILE A 13 -30.82 2.05 25.96
C ILE A 13 -30.04 3.34 25.70
N VAL A 14 -30.07 4.31 26.63
CA VAL A 14 -29.32 5.56 26.47
C VAL A 14 -27.81 5.30 26.46
N SER A 15 -27.30 4.41 27.29
CA SER A 15 -25.88 4.03 27.32
C SER A 15 -25.45 3.35 26.02
N LEU A 16 -26.26 2.44 25.48
CA LEU A 16 -26.01 1.78 24.20
C LEU A 16 -26.03 2.78 23.04
N ALA A 17 -26.99 3.70 23.03
CA ALA A 17 -27.07 4.76 22.00
C ALA A 17 -25.86 5.69 22.05
N ALA A 18 -25.42 6.09 23.27
CA ALA A 18 -24.23 6.90 23.44
C ALA A 18 -22.96 6.18 22.97
N LEU A 19 -22.82 4.90 23.29
CA LEU A 19 -21.68 4.07 22.82
C LEU A 19 -21.69 3.94 21.29
N ALA A 20 -22.84 3.70 20.68
CA ALA A 20 -22.97 3.62 19.23
C ALA A 20 -22.60 4.96 18.56
N ALA A 21 -23.03 6.09 19.13
CA ALA A 21 -22.66 7.42 18.65
C ALA A 21 -21.15 7.69 18.75
N LEU A 22 -20.51 7.28 19.86
CA LEU A 22 -19.06 7.39 20.03
C LEU A 22 -18.31 6.53 19.01
N CYS A 23 -18.73 5.29 18.78
CA CYS A 23 -18.15 4.43 17.76
C CYS A 23 -18.30 5.04 16.36
N ALA A 24 -19.48 5.60 16.05
CA ALA A 24 -19.71 6.24 14.76
C ALA A 24 -18.83 7.49 14.57
N ALA A 25 -18.77 8.37 15.58
CA ALA A 25 -17.90 9.54 15.55
C ALA A 25 -16.41 9.19 15.42
N GLY A 26 -15.96 8.20 16.18
CA GLY A 26 -14.59 7.68 16.10
C GLY A 26 -14.28 7.10 14.73
N GLY A 27 -15.20 6.34 14.14
CA GLY A 27 -15.04 5.78 12.81
C GLY A 27 -14.99 6.85 11.71
N VAL A 28 -15.82 7.90 11.81
CA VAL A 28 -15.78 9.06 10.89
C VAL A 28 -14.43 9.77 11.00
N MET A 29 -13.97 10.07 12.20
CA MET A 29 -12.68 10.74 12.43
C MET A 29 -11.51 9.92 11.88
N LEU A 30 -11.48 8.61 12.16
CA LEU A 30 -10.45 7.70 11.62
C LEU A 30 -10.48 7.63 10.10
N CYS A 31 -11.68 7.61 9.50
CA CYS A 31 -11.84 7.63 8.06
C CYS A 31 -11.29 8.93 7.45
N GLU A 32 -11.66 10.09 7.97
CA GLU A 32 -11.18 11.38 7.48
C GLU A 32 -9.66 11.49 7.55
N THR A 33 -9.06 11.11 8.69
CA THR A 33 -7.60 11.13 8.86
C THR A 33 -6.88 10.13 7.96
N SER A 34 -7.52 9.01 7.62
CA SER A 34 -6.96 8.00 6.72
C SER A 34 -7.06 8.38 5.25
N LEU A 35 -8.13 9.06 4.86
CA LEU A 35 -8.31 9.57 3.49
C LEU A 35 -7.43 10.79 3.20
N HIS A 36 -7.30 11.69 4.18
CA HIS A 36 -6.56 12.94 4.04
C HIS A 36 -5.22 12.86 4.77
N VAL A 37 -4.33 12.03 4.24
CA VAL A 37 -2.99 11.86 4.83
C VAL A 37 -2.15 13.13 4.71
N PRO A 38 -1.31 13.43 5.72
CA PRO A 38 -0.36 14.54 5.61
C PRO A 38 0.58 14.33 4.43
N ARG A 39 0.76 15.36 3.59
CA ARG A 39 1.64 15.29 2.43
C ARG A 39 3.07 15.58 2.86
N LYS A 40 3.96 14.63 2.63
CA LYS A 40 5.41 14.79 2.73
C LYS A 40 5.93 15.15 1.33
N LEU A 41 6.23 16.43 1.11
CA LEU A 41 6.73 16.85 -0.19
C LEU A 41 8.14 16.30 -0.42
N PRO A 42 8.44 15.77 -1.62
CA PRO A 42 9.80 15.39 -1.97
C PRO A 42 10.68 16.62 -2.13
N PRO A 43 12.01 16.52 -1.99
CA PRO A 43 12.93 17.58 -2.35
C PRO A 43 12.82 17.88 -3.86
N ALA A 44 13.34 19.03 -4.28
CA ALA A 44 13.29 19.45 -5.69
C ALA A 44 14.04 18.49 -6.63
N THR A 45 15.03 17.76 -6.12
CA THR A 45 15.86 16.85 -6.91
C THR A 45 16.13 15.54 -6.18
N PRO A 46 16.29 14.40 -6.90
CA PRO A 46 16.69 13.11 -6.33
C PRO A 46 18.21 13.03 -6.14
N SER A 47 18.80 14.00 -5.43
CA SER A 47 20.26 14.12 -5.27
C SER A 47 20.90 12.79 -4.78
N GLY A 48 21.91 12.32 -5.50
CA GLY A 48 22.69 11.13 -5.16
C GLY A 48 21.96 9.78 -5.35
N ILE A 49 20.79 9.75 -6.04
CA ILE A 49 20.10 8.50 -6.35
C ILE A 49 20.48 7.98 -7.73
N ALA A 50 20.55 8.86 -8.72
CA ALA A 50 20.88 8.50 -10.10
C ALA A 50 21.74 9.57 -10.78
N PRO A 51 22.57 9.21 -11.78
CA PRO A 51 23.35 10.18 -12.55
C PRO A 51 22.48 11.05 -13.46
N HIS A 52 21.40 10.50 -13.96
CA HIS A 52 20.44 11.20 -14.81
C HIS A 52 19.02 11.02 -14.27
N TRP A 53 18.24 12.09 -14.33
CA TRP A 53 16.84 12.05 -13.92
C TRP A 53 16.04 13.16 -14.61
N ARG A 54 14.74 12.98 -14.67
CA ARG A 54 13.80 14.02 -15.07
C ARG A 54 12.48 13.91 -14.31
N PRO A 55 11.83 15.05 -14.00
CA PRO A 55 10.45 15.02 -13.53
C PRO A 55 9.54 14.60 -14.67
N VAL A 56 8.51 13.85 -14.35
CA VAL A 56 7.47 13.42 -15.28
C VAL A 56 6.11 13.57 -14.62
N GLU A 57 5.12 13.87 -15.45
CA GLU A 57 3.73 13.97 -15.01
C GLU A 57 2.78 13.36 -16.03
N MET A 58 1.64 12.91 -15.57
CA MET A 58 0.53 12.50 -16.41
C MET A 58 -0.79 12.89 -15.77
N THR A 59 -1.83 13.09 -16.58
CA THR A 59 -3.19 13.29 -16.09
C THR A 59 -3.91 11.95 -16.07
N ALA A 60 -4.31 11.50 -14.89
CA ALA A 60 -5.13 10.30 -14.71
C ALA A 60 -6.51 10.47 -15.33
N ARG A 61 -7.21 9.36 -15.60
CA ARG A 61 -8.55 9.37 -16.24
C ARG A 61 -9.59 10.18 -15.49
N ASP A 62 -9.45 10.34 -14.19
CA ASP A 62 -10.31 11.16 -13.33
C ASP A 62 -9.87 12.62 -13.22
N GLY A 63 -8.84 13.04 -13.98
CA GLY A 63 -8.30 14.40 -14.00
C GLY A 63 -7.23 14.69 -12.95
N ALA A 64 -6.87 13.74 -12.08
CA ALA A 64 -5.79 13.94 -11.13
C ALA A 64 -4.43 14.03 -11.87
N VAL A 65 -3.66 15.08 -11.59
CA VAL A 65 -2.29 15.23 -12.13
C VAL A 65 -1.34 14.42 -11.25
N LEU A 66 -0.81 13.33 -11.77
CA LEU A 66 0.13 12.47 -11.08
C LEU A 66 1.56 12.84 -11.46
N LYS A 67 2.46 12.84 -10.48
CA LYS A 67 3.87 13.23 -10.67
C LYS A 67 4.80 12.11 -10.26
N ALA A 68 5.93 12.02 -10.96
CA ALA A 68 6.98 11.04 -10.69
C ALA A 68 8.36 11.61 -11.00
N TRP A 69 9.39 10.89 -10.57
CA TRP A 69 10.73 10.99 -11.14
C TRP A 69 11.01 9.78 -12.01
N LEU A 70 11.58 10.02 -13.18
CA LEU A 70 12.22 9.00 -13.99
C LEU A 70 13.73 9.10 -13.81
N LEU A 71 14.34 8.04 -13.31
CA LEU A 71 15.76 7.94 -13.06
C LEU A 71 16.38 7.02 -14.11
N SER A 72 17.53 7.43 -14.64
CA SER A 72 18.26 6.64 -15.64
C SER A 72 19.67 6.36 -15.17
N PRO A 73 20.16 5.12 -15.24
CA PRO A 73 21.55 4.79 -15.00
C PRO A 73 22.45 5.34 -16.12
N ALA A 74 23.76 5.36 -15.89
CA ALA A 74 24.72 5.75 -16.93
C ALA A 74 24.65 4.81 -18.17
N THR A 75 24.39 3.53 -17.92
CA THR A 75 24.17 2.53 -18.97
C THR A 75 22.95 1.70 -18.59
N ALA A 76 21.86 1.82 -19.36
CA ALA A 76 20.62 1.10 -19.10
C ALA A 76 20.66 -0.31 -19.70
N ASN A 77 20.08 -1.29 -18.97
CA ASN A 77 19.90 -2.66 -19.46
C ASN A 77 18.67 -2.83 -20.36
N GLY A 78 17.87 -1.79 -20.52
CA GLY A 78 16.63 -1.78 -21.31
C GLY A 78 15.37 -2.17 -20.53
N ASP A 79 15.48 -2.49 -19.25
CA ASP A 79 14.37 -2.85 -18.37
C ASP A 79 14.02 -1.68 -17.42
N CYS A 80 12.78 -1.63 -16.96
CA CYS A 80 12.30 -0.59 -16.06
C CYS A 80 11.71 -1.19 -14.78
N VAL A 81 11.96 -0.53 -13.64
CA VAL A 81 11.34 -0.86 -12.35
C VAL A 81 10.51 0.34 -11.88
N MET A 82 9.25 0.12 -11.57
CA MET A 82 8.41 1.11 -10.88
C MET A 82 8.50 0.87 -9.37
N THR A 83 8.77 1.92 -8.57
CA THR A 83 8.80 1.80 -7.11
C THR A 83 7.65 2.58 -6.47
N LEU A 84 6.90 1.94 -5.55
CA LEU A 84 5.73 2.52 -4.88
C LEU A 84 5.96 2.66 -3.38
N HIS A 85 5.82 3.88 -2.86
CA HIS A 85 6.07 4.24 -1.46
C HIS A 85 4.91 3.91 -0.51
N GLY A 86 5.18 3.92 0.79
CA GLY A 86 4.21 3.71 1.86
C GLY A 86 3.27 4.89 2.11
N ILE A 87 2.31 4.69 3.02
CA ILE A 87 1.33 5.71 3.44
C ILE A 87 2.03 6.91 4.09
N ALA A 88 1.52 8.13 3.87
CA ALA A 88 2.04 9.39 4.41
C ALA A 88 3.51 9.70 4.06
N ASP A 89 4.02 9.10 3.00
CA ASP A 89 5.34 9.36 2.44
C ASP A 89 5.23 10.00 1.04
N SER A 90 6.30 10.00 0.29
CA SER A 90 6.40 10.45 -1.10
C SER A 90 7.31 9.50 -1.87
N ARG A 91 7.50 9.75 -3.16
CA ARG A 91 8.45 9.03 -4.01
C ARG A 91 9.83 8.82 -3.36
N THR A 92 10.26 9.72 -2.48
CA THR A 92 11.55 9.59 -1.77
C THR A 92 11.59 8.48 -0.74
N GLY A 93 10.45 7.96 -0.28
CA GLY A 93 10.41 6.80 0.62
C GLY A 93 11.10 5.57 0.03
N THR A 94 11.08 5.43 -1.29
CA THR A 94 11.73 4.31 -1.99
C THR A 94 13.12 4.67 -2.56
N ALA A 95 13.76 5.74 -2.09
CA ALA A 95 15.04 6.19 -2.63
C ALA A 95 16.17 5.15 -2.51
N GLY A 96 16.18 4.36 -1.42
CA GLY A 96 17.15 3.27 -1.23
C GLY A 96 16.96 2.15 -2.26
N LEU A 97 15.71 1.78 -2.53
CA LEU A 97 15.37 0.79 -3.56
C LEU A 97 15.69 1.32 -4.97
N ALA A 98 15.33 2.57 -5.24
CA ALA A 98 15.62 3.18 -6.53
C ALA A 98 17.13 3.22 -6.81
N ARG A 99 17.95 3.54 -5.80
CA ARG A 99 19.41 3.48 -5.92
C ARG A 99 19.89 2.06 -6.23
N LEU A 100 19.38 1.04 -5.50
CA LEU A 100 19.70 -0.36 -5.76
C LEU A 100 19.46 -0.72 -7.23
N PHE A 101 18.30 -0.35 -7.79
CA PHE A 101 17.96 -0.68 -9.17
C PHE A 101 18.79 0.11 -10.18
N VAL A 102 19.03 1.41 -9.96
CA VAL A 102 19.88 2.24 -10.84
C VAL A 102 21.32 1.72 -10.88
N GLU A 103 21.89 1.34 -9.73
CA GLU A 103 23.22 0.72 -9.62
C GLU A 103 23.32 -0.62 -10.38
N ASN A 104 22.15 -1.30 -10.58
CA ASN A 104 22.04 -2.53 -11.35
C ASN A 104 21.45 -2.32 -12.77
N HIS A 105 21.65 -1.11 -13.31
CA HIS A 105 21.37 -0.76 -14.70
C HIS A 105 19.87 -0.67 -15.09
N TYR A 106 18.94 -0.69 -14.15
CA TYR A 106 17.52 -0.49 -14.42
C TYR A 106 17.18 1.01 -14.51
N THR A 107 16.32 1.37 -15.47
CA THR A 107 15.59 2.64 -15.43
C THR A 107 14.52 2.55 -14.33
N VAL A 108 14.35 3.59 -13.51
CA VAL A 108 13.42 3.56 -12.38
C VAL A 108 12.39 4.67 -12.48
N LEU A 109 11.11 4.31 -12.43
CA LEU A 109 10.01 5.25 -12.26
C LEU A 109 9.58 5.29 -10.80
N MET A 110 9.60 6.48 -10.20
CA MET A 110 9.23 6.73 -8.81
C MET A 110 8.02 7.67 -8.75
N PRO A 111 6.77 7.19 -8.85
CA PRO A 111 5.60 8.05 -8.73
C PRO A 111 5.30 8.41 -7.28
N ASP A 112 4.73 9.60 -7.05
CA ASP A 112 3.92 9.86 -5.88
C ASP A 112 2.54 9.23 -6.09
N SER A 113 2.09 8.47 -5.12
CA SER A 113 0.71 7.99 -5.09
C SER A 113 -0.26 9.16 -5.00
N ARG A 114 -1.51 8.97 -5.48
CA ARG A 114 -2.53 10.03 -5.31
C ARG A 114 -2.66 10.45 -3.85
N ALA A 115 -2.96 11.73 -3.62
CA ALA A 115 -3.04 12.36 -2.31
C ALA A 115 -1.73 12.33 -1.48
N HIS A 116 -0.61 11.89 -2.05
CA HIS A 116 0.72 11.91 -1.42
C HIS A 116 1.69 12.79 -2.19
N GLY A 117 2.76 13.24 -1.53
CA GLY A 117 3.80 14.05 -2.14
C GLY A 117 3.25 15.21 -2.95
N GLU A 118 3.67 15.31 -4.21
CA GLU A 118 3.13 16.25 -5.22
C GLU A 118 2.03 15.60 -6.10
N GLY A 119 1.71 14.33 -5.89
CA GLY A 119 0.66 13.62 -6.63
C GLY A 119 -0.71 14.27 -6.42
N GLY A 120 -1.49 14.41 -7.50
CA GLY A 120 -2.86 14.90 -7.47
C GLY A 120 -3.82 13.99 -6.72
N GLY A 121 -5.11 14.29 -6.82
CA GLY A 121 -6.14 13.59 -6.06
C GLY A 121 -6.35 14.17 -4.67
N ALA A 122 -7.60 14.15 -4.19
CA ALA A 122 -7.98 14.73 -2.91
C ALA A 122 -7.82 13.75 -1.74
N ILE A 123 -7.91 12.45 -2.01
CA ILE A 123 -7.97 11.39 -1.00
C ILE A 123 -7.13 10.18 -1.41
N ALA A 124 -6.57 9.49 -0.42
CA ALA A 124 -5.96 8.18 -0.58
C ALA A 124 -7.05 7.09 -0.55
N THR A 125 -7.05 6.16 -1.51
CA THR A 125 -8.09 5.13 -1.62
C THR A 125 -7.59 3.70 -1.38
N TYR A 126 -6.35 3.56 -0.91
CA TYR A 126 -5.75 2.30 -0.48
C TYR A 126 -5.71 1.21 -1.57
N GLY A 127 -5.59 1.62 -2.82
CA GLY A 127 -5.47 0.73 -3.97
C GLY A 127 -6.69 0.74 -4.89
N LEU A 128 -7.83 1.32 -4.51
CA LEU A 128 -9.04 1.31 -5.35
C LEU A 128 -8.89 2.17 -6.61
N LEU A 129 -8.35 3.37 -6.48
CA LEU A 129 -8.03 4.25 -7.62
C LEU A 129 -6.55 4.13 -8.00
N GLU A 130 -5.67 3.96 -7.01
CA GLU A 130 -4.23 3.85 -7.20
C GLU A 130 -3.86 2.66 -8.11
N ALA A 131 -4.60 1.56 -8.11
CA ALA A 131 -4.39 0.44 -9.04
C ALA A 131 -4.56 0.86 -10.51
N CYS A 132 -5.53 1.73 -10.80
CA CYS A 132 -5.71 2.31 -12.13
C CYS A 132 -4.60 3.31 -12.47
N ASP A 133 -4.06 4.04 -11.48
CA ASP A 133 -2.93 4.93 -11.70
C ASP A 133 -1.67 4.15 -12.08
N VAL A 134 -1.42 3.01 -11.42
CA VAL A 134 -0.32 2.10 -11.77
C VAL A 134 -0.45 1.63 -13.21
N HIS A 135 -1.64 1.22 -13.65
CA HIS A 135 -1.89 0.83 -15.04
C HIS A 135 -1.58 1.97 -16.02
N GLN A 136 -2.00 3.19 -15.71
CA GLN A 136 -1.73 4.35 -16.55
C GLN A 136 -0.25 4.74 -16.57
N TRP A 137 0.48 4.58 -15.45
CA TRP A 137 1.93 4.74 -15.43
C TRP A 137 2.65 3.69 -16.29
N VAL A 138 2.16 2.46 -16.36
CA VAL A 138 2.68 1.44 -17.28
C VAL A 138 2.42 1.83 -18.73
N ASP A 139 1.22 2.35 -19.07
CA ASP A 139 0.92 2.90 -20.39
C ASP A 139 1.92 4.01 -20.75
N TRP A 140 2.16 4.93 -19.83
CA TRP A 140 3.11 6.01 -20.01
C TRP A 140 4.54 5.50 -20.24
N LEU A 141 5.02 4.52 -19.43
CA LEU A 141 6.34 3.91 -19.61
C LEU A 141 6.50 3.27 -20.99
N ILE A 142 5.50 2.53 -21.46
CA ILE A 142 5.55 1.89 -22.76
C ILE A 142 5.61 2.93 -23.89
N ALA A 143 4.82 3.98 -23.78
CA ALA A 143 4.76 5.02 -24.79
C ALA A 143 6.04 5.86 -24.87
N SER A 144 6.62 6.21 -23.72
CA SER A 144 7.75 7.15 -23.62
C SER A 144 9.12 6.47 -23.62
N GLU A 145 9.28 5.36 -22.89
CA GLU A 145 10.58 4.73 -22.64
C GLU A 145 10.78 3.42 -23.42
N ARG A 146 9.68 2.78 -23.85
CA ARG A 146 9.69 1.50 -24.60
C ARG A 146 10.55 0.43 -23.93
N PRO A 147 10.38 0.17 -22.62
CA PRO A 147 11.20 -0.80 -21.92
C PRO A 147 10.98 -2.20 -22.47
N ARG A 148 12.05 -3.02 -22.43
CA ARG A 148 11.99 -4.44 -22.82
C ARG A 148 11.14 -5.24 -21.83
N ASN A 149 11.36 -5.00 -20.53
CA ASN A 149 10.58 -5.58 -19.43
C ASN A 149 10.18 -4.48 -18.45
N ILE A 150 9.03 -4.66 -17.80
CA ILE A 150 8.55 -3.79 -16.73
C ILE A 150 8.38 -4.64 -15.47
N PHE A 151 9.04 -4.22 -14.42
CA PHE A 151 8.95 -4.76 -13.08
C PHE A 151 8.40 -3.71 -12.11
N ALA A 152 7.97 -4.12 -10.93
CA ALA A 152 7.63 -3.17 -9.90
C ALA A 152 7.98 -3.69 -8.50
N MET A 153 8.27 -2.76 -7.60
CA MET A 153 8.45 -3.03 -6.18
C MET A 153 7.70 -1.99 -5.37
N GLY A 154 6.96 -2.45 -4.36
CA GLY A 154 6.22 -1.59 -3.44
C GLY A 154 6.48 -1.93 -1.99
N GLU A 155 6.37 -0.90 -1.12
CA GLU A 155 6.48 -1.02 0.32
C GLU A 155 5.17 -0.62 1.00
N SER A 156 4.73 -1.41 2.01
CA SER A 156 3.55 -1.10 2.82
C SER A 156 2.29 -0.82 1.98
N LEU A 157 1.76 0.42 1.98
CA LEU A 157 0.66 0.82 1.11
C LEU A 157 1.01 0.62 -0.36
N GLY A 158 2.22 1.01 -0.78
CA GLY A 158 2.68 0.83 -2.16
C GLY A 158 2.70 -0.64 -2.58
N ALA A 159 3.08 -1.55 -1.67
CA ALA A 159 3.00 -2.99 -1.91
C ALA A 159 1.55 -3.47 -2.06
N ALA A 160 0.64 -2.97 -1.23
CA ALA A 160 -0.78 -3.32 -1.32
C ALA A 160 -1.44 -2.75 -2.59
N VAL A 161 -1.08 -1.53 -3.01
CA VAL A 161 -1.51 -0.93 -4.27
C VAL A 161 -1.02 -1.76 -5.46
N LEU A 162 0.27 -2.11 -5.45
CA LEU A 162 0.90 -2.93 -6.51
C LEU A 162 0.19 -4.28 -6.67
N LEU A 163 -0.06 -4.99 -5.57
CA LEU A 163 -0.77 -6.28 -5.64
C LEU A 163 -2.20 -6.13 -6.17
N GLN A 164 -2.91 -5.07 -5.79
CA GLN A 164 -4.25 -4.80 -6.31
C GLN A 164 -4.22 -4.42 -7.79
N SER A 165 -3.17 -3.74 -8.25
CA SER A 165 -3.04 -3.38 -9.66
C SER A 165 -2.92 -4.60 -10.58
N LEU A 166 -2.47 -5.75 -10.08
CA LEU A 166 -2.34 -6.98 -10.88
C LEU A 166 -3.69 -7.50 -11.42
N ALA A 167 -4.81 -7.08 -10.86
CA ALA A 167 -6.13 -7.40 -11.41
C ALA A 167 -6.43 -6.65 -12.73
N VAL A 168 -5.76 -5.52 -12.98
CA VAL A 168 -5.98 -4.65 -14.16
C VAL A 168 -4.71 -4.41 -14.99
N GLU A 169 -3.54 -4.81 -14.47
CA GLU A 169 -2.23 -4.60 -15.09
C GLU A 169 -1.46 -5.92 -15.24
N PRO A 170 -1.60 -6.61 -16.37
CA PRO A 170 -0.94 -7.91 -16.61
C PRO A 170 0.48 -7.81 -17.20
N ARG A 171 0.99 -6.61 -17.49
CA ARG A 171 2.24 -6.41 -18.23
C ARG A 171 3.50 -6.42 -17.36
N PHE A 172 3.35 -6.45 -16.04
CA PHE A 172 4.50 -6.68 -15.16
C PHE A 172 5.05 -8.10 -15.37
N ARG A 173 6.35 -8.19 -15.60
CA ARG A 173 7.06 -9.47 -15.72
C ARG A 173 7.20 -10.19 -14.38
N ALA A 174 7.46 -9.44 -13.34
CA ALA A 174 7.45 -9.88 -11.95
C ALA A 174 7.30 -8.66 -11.04
N VAL A 175 6.82 -8.88 -9.81
CA VAL A 175 6.70 -7.85 -8.79
C VAL A 175 7.28 -8.28 -7.46
N VAL A 176 7.70 -7.29 -6.66
CA VAL A 176 8.15 -7.46 -5.28
C VAL A 176 7.28 -6.62 -4.37
N ALA A 177 6.73 -7.22 -3.30
CA ALA A 177 5.84 -6.52 -2.38
C ALA A 177 6.31 -6.73 -0.94
N GLU A 178 6.78 -5.65 -0.29
CA GLU A 178 7.26 -5.69 1.09
C GLU A 178 6.19 -5.18 2.06
N SER A 179 5.90 -5.99 3.07
CA SER A 179 4.97 -5.67 4.19
C SER A 179 3.58 -5.20 3.77
N PRO A 180 2.92 -5.80 2.74
CA PRO A 180 1.56 -5.45 2.36
C PRO A 180 0.54 -5.88 3.43
N PHE A 181 -0.60 -5.18 3.49
CA PHE A 181 -1.79 -5.74 4.15
C PHE A 181 -2.54 -6.69 3.21
N ALA A 182 -3.26 -7.69 3.76
CA ALA A 182 -4.06 -8.63 2.97
C ALA A 182 -5.39 -8.00 2.51
N ASN A 183 -6.08 -7.35 3.44
CA ASN A 183 -7.27 -6.53 3.17
C ASN A 183 -7.33 -5.34 4.14
N LEU A 184 -7.93 -4.25 3.70
CA LEU A 184 -7.96 -3.01 4.48
C LEU A 184 -8.80 -3.14 5.75
N LYS A 185 -9.86 -3.93 5.73
CA LYS A 185 -10.73 -4.12 6.90
C LYS A 185 -9.95 -4.73 8.07
N ASP A 186 -9.22 -5.81 7.82
CA ASP A 186 -8.47 -6.53 8.86
C ASP A 186 -7.35 -5.69 9.46
N ILE A 187 -6.56 -4.99 8.62
CA ILE A 187 -5.51 -4.11 9.11
C ILE A 187 -6.07 -2.88 9.84
N ALA A 188 -7.21 -2.34 9.41
CA ALA A 188 -7.86 -1.22 10.08
C ALA A 188 -8.38 -1.65 11.47
N GLU A 189 -9.07 -2.78 11.57
CA GLU A 189 -9.53 -3.34 12.86
C GLU A 189 -8.34 -3.59 13.82
N TYR A 190 -7.24 -4.15 13.30
CA TYR A 190 -6.02 -4.37 14.06
C TYR A 190 -5.41 -3.07 14.60
N ARG A 191 -5.26 -2.05 13.74
CA ARG A 191 -4.67 -0.76 14.10
C ARG A 191 -5.55 0.01 15.10
N VAL A 192 -6.86 0.05 14.86
CA VAL A 192 -7.83 0.69 15.77
C VAL A 192 -7.81 0.00 17.15
N ALA A 193 -7.81 -1.34 17.17
CA ALA A 193 -7.74 -2.07 18.45
C ALA A 193 -6.46 -1.74 19.26
N ARG A 194 -5.34 -1.48 18.59
CA ARG A 194 -4.08 -1.09 19.24
C ARG A 194 -4.07 0.34 19.79
N MET A 195 -4.91 1.22 19.26
CA MET A 195 -5.05 2.61 19.73
C MET A 195 -5.93 2.72 20.98
N LEU A 196 -6.80 1.74 21.24
CA LEU A 196 -7.75 1.79 22.34
C LEU A 196 -7.08 1.38 23.67
N PRO A 197 -7.16 2.22 24.72
CA PRO A 197 -6.53 1.97 26.01
C PRO A 197 -7.39 1.03 26.89
N VAL A 198 -7.78 -0.12 26.35
CA VAL A 198 -8.62 -1.14 27.00
C VAL A 198 -8.04 -2.54 26.76
N PRO A 199 -8.45 -3.57 27.54
CA PRO A 199 -8.01 -4.94 27.29
C PRO A 199 -8.24 -5.39 25.83
N ARG A 200 -7.30 -6.17 25.29
CA ARG A 200 -7.27 -6.51 23.84
C ARG A 200 -8.59 -7.09 23.31
N TRP A 201 -9.25 -7.96 24.06
CA TRP A 201 -10.52 -8.54 23.62
C TRP A 201 -11.62 -7.49 23.46
N LEU A 202 -11.68 -6.50 24.38
CA LEU A 202 -12.62 -5.38 24.30
C LEU A 202 -12.23 -4.41 23.16
N ALA A 203 -10.93 -4.15 23.00
CA ALA A 203 -10.41 -3.31 21.93
C ALA A 203 -10.81 -3.83 20.53
N TYR A 204 -10.63 -5.13 20.28
CA TYR A 204 -11.06 -5.75 19.00
C TYR A 204 -12.58 -5.72 18.81
N THR A 205 -13.35 -5.90 19.89
CA THR A 205 -14.82 -5.82 19.83
C THR A 205 -15.28 -4.41 19.49
N ALA A 206 -14.65 -3.37 20.06
CA ALA A 206 -14.96 -1.96 19.79
C ALA A 206 -14.42 -1.48 18.43
N ALA A 207 -13.30 -2.01 17.94
CA ALA A 207 -12.72 -1.64 16.65
C ALA A 207 -13.65 -1.97 15.46
N LYS A 208 -14.35 -3.10 15.51
CA LYS A 208 -15.23 -3.53 14.40
C LYS A 208 -16.31 -2.52 14.06
N PRO A 209 -17.19 -2.06 15.00
CA PRO A 209 -18.20 -1.05 14.67
C PRO A 209 -17.60 0.31 14.28
N MET A 210 -16.43 0.69 14.83
CA MET A 210 -15.73 1.90 14.42
C MET A 210 -15.25 1.83 12.97
N VAL A 211 -14.58 0.75 12.57
CA VAL A 211 -14.13 0.55 11.18
C VAL A 211 -15.33 0.46 10.23
N TRP A 212 -16.36 -0.28 10.61
CA TRP A 212 -17.59 -0.38 9.82
C TRP A 212 -18.27 0.98 9.59
N SER A 213 -18.39 1.80 10.62
CA SER A 213 -18.97 3.15 10.49
C SER A 213 -18.12 4.07 9.63
N GLY A 214 -16.79 3.99 9.73
CA GLY A 214 -15.85 4.71 8.87
C GLY A 214 -16.00 4.29 7.39
N PHE A 215 -16.09 3.00 7.11
CA PHE A 215 -16.29 2.48 5.76
C PHE A 215 -17.65 2.90 5.17
N LEU A 216 -18.71 2.84 5.99
CA LEU A 216 -20.04 3.32 5.58
C LEU A 216 -20.03 4.82 5.27
N TYR A 217 -19.32 5.61 6.08
CA TYR A 217 -19.15 7.04 5.86
C TYR A 217 -18.38 7.33 4.56
N ALA A 218 -17.23 6.66 4.33
CA ALA A 218 -16.45 6.79 3.11
C ALA A 218 -17.30 6.52 1.86
N ARG A 219 -18.08 5.43 1.90
CA ARG A 219 -18.97 5.07 0.81
C ARG A 219 -20.05 6.13 0.54
N ARG A 220 -20.65 6.71 1.61
CA ARG A 220 -21.71 7.72 1.46
C ARG A 220 -21.20 9.09 1.03
N LYS A 221 -20.08 9.53 1.61
CA LYS A 221 -19.55 10.88 1.37
C LYS A 221 -18.67 10.96 0.13
N TYR A 222 -17.82 9.95 -0.10
CA TYR A 222 -16.79 9.95 -1.13
C TYR A 222 -17.03 8.95 -2.25
N GLY A 223 -18.06 8.10 -2.15
CA GLY A 223 -18.30 7.03 -3.11
C GLY A 223 -17.28 5.88 -3.04
N VAL A 224 -16.42 5.83 -2.02
CA VAL A 224 -15.34 4.87 -1.88
C VAL A 224 -15.78 3.69 -1.01
N ASP A 225 -15.83 2.49 -1.59
CA ASP A 225 -16.12 1.26 -0.85
C ASP A 225 -14.82 0.53 -0.47
N PHE A 226 -14.30 0.83 0.70
CA PHE A 226 -13.07 0.25 1.22
C PHE A 226 -13.05 -1.27 1.41
N ARG A 227 -14.20 -1.95 1.28
CA ARG A 227 -14.25 -3.41 1.29
C ARG A 227 -13.58 -4.02 0.06
N GLY A 228 -13.48 -3.25 -1.03
CA GLY A 228 -12.75 -3.63 -2.24
C GLY A 228 -11.24 -3.47 -2.16
N ALA A 229 -10.71 -2.81 -1.12
CA ALA A 229 -9.26 -2.68 -0.93
C ALA A 229 -8.68 -3.98 -0.34
N SER A 230 -8.48 -4.97 -1.21
CA SER A 230 -8.16 -6.36 -0.88
C SER A 230 -7.09 -6.95 -1.81
N PRO A 231 -5.79 -6.75 -1.50
CA PRO A 231 -4.70 -7.43 -2.21
C PRO A 231 -4.86 -8.94 -2.31
N GLU A 232 -5.35 -9.60 -1.25
CA GLU A 232 -5.53 -11.06 -1.23
C GLU A 232 -6.54 -11.58 -2.27
N ASP A 233 -7.56 -10.78 -2.59
CA ASP A 233 -8.54 -11.13 -3.62
C ASP A 233 -8.02 -10.81 -5.03
N ALA A 234 -7.30 -9.69 -5.18
CA ALA A 234 -6.78 -9.23 -6.46
C ALA A 234 -5.77 -10.20 -7.08
N ILE A 235 -4.90 -10.82 -6.27
CA ILE A 235 -3.88 -11.75 -6.77
C ILE A 235 -4.44 -13.07 -7.28
N GLY A 236 -5.65 -13.44 -6.89
CA GLY A 236 -6.25 -14.73 -7.27
C GLY A 236 -6.47 -14.90 -8.78
N SER A 237 -6.59 -13.80 -9.51
CA SER A 237 -6.76 -13.78 -10.97
C SER A 237 -5.47 -13.50 -11.74
N SER A 238 -4.37 -13.17 -11.06
CA SER A 238 -3.09 -12.83 -11.70
C SER A 238 -2.18 -14.04 -11.84
N SER A 239 -1.47 -14.11 -12.99
CA SER A 239 -0.37 -15.05 -13.21
C SER A 239 1.01 -14.41 -13.02
N THR A 240 1.06 -13.12 -12.72
CA THR A 240 2.32 -12.39 -12.53
C THR A 240 3.10 -12.99 -11.35
N PRO A 241 4.38 -13.32 -11.48
CA PRO A 241 5.23 -13.79 -10.40
C PRO A 241 5.37 -12.72 -9.29
N ILE A 242 5.15 -13.12 -8.04
CA ILE A 242 5.14 -12.24 -6.86
C ILE A 242 6.17 -12.72 -5.85
N LEU A 243 7.14 -11.86 -5.49
CA LEU A 243 7.98 -12.04 -4.31
C LEU A 243 7.40 -11.21 -3.16
N LEU A 244 6.84 -11.88 -2.16
CA LEU A 244 6.44 -11.26 -0.91
C LEU A 244 7.61 -11.26 0.07
N ILE A 245 7.91 -10.10 0.64
CA ILE A 245 8.92 -9.93 1.70
C ILE A 245 8.20 -9.40 2.94
N HIS A 246 8.47 -9.97 4.12
CA HIS A 246 7.84 -9.49 5.35
C HIS A 246 8.73 -9.70 6.57
N GLY A 247 8.90 -8.64 7.35
CA GLY A 247 9.64 -8.71 8.61
C GLY A 247 8.89 -9.50 9.69
N LEU A 248 9.54 -10.47 10.33
CA LEU A 248 8.91 -11.23 11.42
C LEU A 248 8.62 -10.41 12.66
N ALA A 249 9.33 -9.28 12.88
CA ALA A 249 9.11 -8.35 13.98
C ALA A 249 8.16 -7.18 13.60
N ASP A 250 7.49 -7.24 12.44
CA ASP A 250 6.55 -6.22 12.01
C ASP A 250 5.28 -6.22 12.88
N THR A 251 5.16 -5.19 13.71
CA THR A 251 3.98 -4.96 14.55
C THR A 251 3.03 -3.90 13.98
N ASN A 252 3.40 -3.24 12.89
CA ASN A 252 2.56 -2.26 12.20
C ASN A 252 1.59 -2.95 11.23
N THR A 253 2.14 -3.86 10.43
CA THR A 253 1.36 -4.78 9.58
C THR A 253 1.88 -6.19 9.86
N PRO A 254 1.21 -7.01 10.68
CA PRO A 254 1.74 -8.31 11.09
C PRO A 254 2.00 -9.25 9.90
N PRO A 255 3.05 -10.12 9.96
CA PRO A 255 3.45 -10.99 8.85
C PRO A 255 2.36 -11.98 8.40
N ARG A 256 1.35 -12.22 9.23
CA ARG A 256 0.15 -13.00 8.86
C ARG A 256 -0.54 -12.47 7.58
N HIS A 257 -0.43 -11.16 7.31
CA HIS A 257 -1.02 -10.58 6.10
C HIS A 257 -0.34 -11.12 4.83
N SER A 258 0.99 -11.16 4.76
CA SER A 258 1.68 -11.80 3.63
C SER A 258 1.47 -13.32 3.57
N GLN A 259 1.30 -13.99 4.71
CA GLN A 259 0.94 -15.41 4.74
C GLN A 259 -0.46 -15.66 4.15
N ILE A 260 -1.44 -14.81 4.46
CA ILE A 260 -2.78 -14.87 3.86
C ILE A 260 -2.68 -14.65 2.35
N ILE A 261 -1.98 -13.61 1.89
CA ILE A 261 -1.79 -13.33 0.47
C ILE A 261 -1.15 -14.53 -0.23
N ALA A 262 -0.04 -15.06 0.30
CA ALA A 262 0.64 -16.22 -0.29
C ALA A 262 -0.27 -17.45 -0.39
N SER A 263 -1.15 -17.66 0.58
CA SER A 263 -2.11 -18.78 0.55
C SER A 263 -3.18 -18.66 -0.55
N LYS A 264 -3.48 -17.42 -0.99
CA LYS A 264 -4.45 -17.15 -2.06
C LYS A 264 -3.84 -17.26 -3.47
N GLY A 265 -2.53 -17.01 -3.61
CA GLY A 265 -1.80 -17.11 -4.87
C GLY A 265 -0.64 -18.13 -4.83
N PRO A 266 -0.85 -19.40 -4.44
CA PRO A 266 0.25 -20.31 -4.13
C PRO A 266 1.10 -20.73 -5.34
N ARG A 267 0.62 -20.53 -6.56
CA ARG A 267 1.31 -20.94 -7.78
C ARG A 267 2.31 -19.91 -8.30
N ASN A 268 2.10 -18.65 -8.02
CA ASN A 268 2.91 -17.52 -8.54
C ASN A 268 3.51 -16.65 -7.44
N THR A 269 3.37 -17.04 -6.18
CA THR A 269 3.81 -16.26 -5.02
C THR A 269 4.88 -17.00 -4.24
N THR A 270 6.04 -16.35 -4.06
CA THR A 270 7.10 -16.78 -3.14
C THR A 270 7.11 -15.86 -1.94
N LEU A 271 7.10 -16.42 -0.72
CA LEU A 271 7.13 -15.66 0.52
C LEU A 271 8.48 -15.80 1.23
N TRP A 272 9.12 -14.67 1.49
CA TRP A 272 10.31 -14.59 2.33
C TRP A 272 10.02 -13.84 3.63
N LEU A 273 10.09 -14.52 4.75
CA LEU A 273 9.96 -13.95 6.09
C LEU A 273 11.35 -13.61 6.64
N VAL A 274 11.58 -12.34 7.00
CA VAL A 274 12.90 -11.82 7.39
C VAL A 274 13.00 -11.78 8.91
N PRO A 275 13.85 -12.60 9.54
CA PRO A 275 14.05 -12.57 10.99
C PRO A 275 14.55 -11.20 11.47
N GLY A 276 13.95 -10.69 12.56
CA GLY A 276 14.35 -9.43 13.19
C GLY A 276 13.92 -8.16 12.46
N ALA A 277 13.53 -8.21 11.19
CA ALA A 277 13.05 -7.05 10.45
C ALA A 277 11.71 -6.58 10.98
N ARG A 278 11.56 -5.26 11.15
CA ARG A 278 10.30 -4.58 11.43
C ARG A 278 9.61 -4.18 10.11
N HIS A 279 8.65 -3.25 10.19
CA HIS A 279 7.87 -2.80 9.05
C HIS A 279 8.74 -2.11 7.99
N THR A 280 8.80 -2.67 6.76
CA THR A 280 9.63 -2.20 5.64
C THR A 280 11.14 -2.05 5.97
N GLU A 281 11.65 -2.89 6.86
CA GLU A 281 13.07 -2.88 7.26
C GLU A 281 13.84 -4.10 6.77
N ALA A 282 13.30 -4.89 5.83
CA ALA A 282 13.99 -6.10 5.36
C ALA A 282 15.33 -5.79 4.70
N PHE A 283 15.43 -4.69 3.93
CA PHE A 283 16.67 -4.24 3.34
C PHE A 283 17.72 -3.88 4.40
N GLY A 284 17.34 -3.20 5.48
CA GLY A 284 18.25 -2.86 6.56
C GLY A 284 18.66 -4.06 7.42
N ALA A 285 17.74 -5.01 7.63
CA ALA A 285 17.97 -6.19 8.48
C ALA A 285 18.82 -7.29 7.80
N ALA A 286 18.71 -7.44 6.48
CA ALA A 286 19.42 -8.48 5.71
C ALA A 286 19.86 -7.92 4.34
N PRO A 287 20.77 -6.93 4.28
CA PRO A 287 21.05 -6.17 3.07
C PRO A 287 21.55 -7.03 1.90
N GLU A 288 22.47 -7.96 2.12
CA GLU A 288 23.03 -8.79 1.05
C GLU A 288 22.01 -9.81 0.55
N GLU A 289 21.28 -10.47 1.45
CA GLU A 289 20.24 -11.41 1.07
C GLU A 289 19.08 -10.73 0.36
N PHE A 290 18.70 -9.53 0.80
CA PHE A 290 17.67 -8.72 0.13
C PHE A 290 18.08 -8.38 -1.30
N ARG A 291 19.30 -7.84 -1.50
CA ARG A 291 19.84 -7.53 -2.83
C ARG A 291 19.82 -8.75 -3.74
N HIS A 292 20.36 -9.86 -3.25
CA HIS A 292 20.43 -11.11 -4.00
C HIS A 292 19.04 -11.62 -4.40
N ARG A 293 18.09 -11.70 -3.44
CA ARG A 293 16.74 -12.20 -3.71
C ARG A 293 15.98 -11.31 -4.67
N VAL A 294 16.00 -10.00 -4.46
CA VAL A 294 15.25 -9.04 -5.29
C VAL A 294 15.83 -9.00 -6.71
N LEU A 295 17.14 -8.86 -6.87
CA LEU A 295 17.76 -8.76 -8.19
C LEU A 295 17.66 -10.08 -8.98
N ASN A 296 17.85 -11.23 -8.35
CA ASN A 296 17.66 -12.52 -9.00
C ASN A 296 16.19 -12.73 -9.38
N TRP A 297 15.24 -12.35 -8.51
CA TRP A 297 13.81 -12.42 -8.85
C TRP A 297 13.47 -11.69 -10.15
N LEU A 298 13.99 -10.47 -10.31
CA LEU A 298 13.78 -9.72 -11.56
C LEU A 298 14.49 -10.37 -12.74
N SER A 299 15.75 -10.79 -12.57
CA SER A 299 16.56 -11.38 -13.63
C SER A 299 15.99 -12.72 -14.13
N ASP A 300 15.51 -13.58 -13.23
CA ASP A 300 14.92 -14.88 -13.56
C ASP A 300 13.61 -14.75 -14.36
N HIS A 301 12.94 -13.61 -14.26
CA HIS A 301 11.71 -13.30 -14.97
C HIS A 301 11.91 -12.31 -16.15
N ALA A 302 13.15 -11.86 -16.39
CA ALA A 302 13.48 -11.07 -17.58
C ALA A 302 13.49 -11.96 -18.84
N ARG A 303 12.91 -11.51 -19.96
CA ARG A 303 12.90 -12.20 -21.24
C ARG A 303 13.26 -11.24 -22.38
#